data_499e4be88edec7fc6a4a42185ea4915f
#
_entry.id   499e4be88edec7fc6a4a42185ea4915f
#
_cell.length_a   1.000
_cell.length_b   1.000
_cell.length_c   1.000
_cell.angle_alpha   90.00
_cell.angle_beta   90.00
_cell.angle_gamma   90.00
#
_symmetry.space_group_name_H-M   'P 1'
#
loop_
_entity.id
_entity.type
_entity.pdbx_description
1 polymer ?
#
loop_
_entity_poly.entity_id
_entity_poly.type
_entity_poly.pdbx_seq_one_letter_code
_entity_poly.pdbx_strand_id
1 'polypeptide(L)'
;IFEKKTSINLEDGYGIQLSVNSIKLLNEIGFGNFDKAQIYNPKKINFINAKNNKKICDLDISKFNYGDNQYTTLKRSTLLKFLLKNILKVKIKLNTELKNLICENKLTLSFSDNSIEEFDYLIVSDGVFSKTKSIILKKEIKPKYFYSIAVRGTLKDYPDEDLSLYLGSNFHFVIYPINQNKEFNFISIIRKKLDKHDLLKENFFESREFLKSLIDEISQKTFFNLSSKLENIKSFPIYVSEKYENYNQKNVYFV
;
A
#
# COMPACT_ATOMS: atom_id res chain seq x y z
N ILE A 1 14.31 -5.61 14.13
CA ILE A 1 13.13 -5.83 13.26
C ILE A 1 13.01 -7.32 13.00
N PHE A 2 11.81 -7.87 13.15
CA PHE A 2 11.50 -9.26 12.86
C PHE A 2 10.54 -9.32 11.67
N GLU A 3 10.84 -10.14 10.68
CA GLU A 3 10.02 -10.33 9.48
C GLU A 3 9.87 -11.83 9.21
N LYS A 4 8.62 -12.28 9.05
CA LYS A 4 8.29 -13.70 8.80
C LYS A 4 8.72 -14.19 7.42
N LYS A 5 8.87 -13.28 6.44
CA LYS A 5 9.33 -13.62 5.10
C LYS A 5 10.81 -13.97 5.11
N THR A 6 11.21 -14.83 4.18
CA THR A 6 12.61 -15.23 3.99
C THR A 6 13.46 -14.16 3.30
N SER A 7 12.82 -13.20 2.63
CA SER A 7 13.50 -12.12 1.92
C SER A 7 12.64 -10.85 1.91
N ILE A 8 13.29 -9.70 1.75
CA ILE A 8 12.62 -8.42 1.49
C ILE A 8 12.56 -8.22 -0.02
N ASN A 9 11.36 -8.27 -0.59
CA ASN A 9 11.18 -8.01 -2.01
C ASN A 9 11.28 -6.50 -2.29
N LEU A 10 12.34 -6.10 -2.96
CA LEU A 10 12.62 -4.72 -3.37
C LEU A 10 12.30 -4.45 -4.85
N GLU A 11 11.91 -5.45 -5.59
CA GLU A 11 11.56 -5.36 -7.00
C GLU A 11 10.07 -5.08 -7.20
N ASP A 12 9.22 -5.67 -6.35
CA ASP A 12 7.78 -5.45 -6.40
C ASP A 12 7.42 -4.09 -5.81
N GLY A 13 6.74 -3.29 -6.57
CA GLY A 13 6.22 -2.05 -6.04
C GLY A 13 5.50 -1.22 -7.09
N TYR A 14 4.22 -1.04 -6.82
CA TYR A 14 3.42 -0.02 -7.48
C TYR A 14 3.76 1.36 -6.92
N GLY A 15 3.21 2.39 -7.56
CA GLY A 15 3.32 3.74 -7.08
C GLY A 15 2.69 3.92 -5.70
N ILE A 16 3.24 4.85 -4.95
CA ILE A 16 2.69 5.39 -3.71
C ILE A 16 2.69 6.91 -3.77
N GLN A 17 1.86 7.50 -2.95
CA GLN A 17 1.72 8.94 -2.78
C GLN A 17 2.10 9.29 -1.35
N LEU A 18 2.96 10.28 -1.20
CA LEU A 18 3.41 10.78 0.09
C LEU A 18 2.99 12.25 0.23
N SER A 19 2.20 12.52 1.24
CA SER A 19 1.81 13.89 1.58
C SER A 19 2.99 14.68 2.14
N VAL A 20 2.83 15.98 2.18
CA VAL A 20 3.82 16.92 2.72
C VAL A 20 4.27 16.54 4.15
N ASN A 21 3.34 16.04 4.99
CA ASN A 21 3.65 15.59 6.34
C ASN A 21 4.60 14.38 6.36
N SER A 22 4.37 13.43 5.45
CA SER A 22 5.26 12.26 5.32
C SER A 22 6.64 12.67 4.80
N ILE A 23 6.69 13.58 3.82
CA ILE A 23 7.96 14.09 3.28
C ILE A 23 8.75 14.84 4.34
N LYS A 24 8.08 15.65 5.19
CA LYS A 24 8.74 16.31 6.32
C LYS A 24 9.50 15.32 7.20
N LEU A 25 8.85 14.24 7.61
CA LEU A 25 9.49 13.20 8.43
C LEU A 25 10.63 12.48 7.68
N LEU A 26 10.45 12.21 6.40
CA LEU A 26 11.47 11.55 5.59
C LEU A 26 12.68 12.47 5.35
N ASN A 27 12.48 13.78 5.29
CA ASN A 27 13.56 14.76 5.16
C ASN A 27 14.47 14.79 6.40
N GLU A 28 13.94 14.48 7.59
CA GLU A 28 14.74 14.35 8.82
C GLU A 28 15.78 13.21 8.71
N ILE A 29 15.53 12.23 7.85
CA ILE A 29 16.45 11.13 7.57
C ILE A 29 17.12 11.22 6.18
N GLY A 30 17.09 12.41 5.55
CA GLY A 30 17.86 12.71 4.35
C GLY A 30 17.14 12.50 3.02
N PHE A 31 15.83 12.41 2.99
CA PHE A 31 15.07 12.24 1.73
C PHE A 31 15.18 13.45 0.80
N GLY A 32 15.44 14.67 1.31
CA GLY A 32 15.69 15.87 0.51
C GLY A 32 16.84 15.72 -0.48
N ASN A 33 17.82 14.86 -0.17
CA ASN A 33 18.95 14.53 -1.04
C ASN A 33 18.67 13.34 -1.99
N PHE A 34 17.43 12.89 -2.05
CA PHE A 34 17.06 11.77 -2.88
C PHE A 34 17.13 12.12 -4.37
N ASP A 35 17.46 11.11 -5.21
CA ASP A 35 17.54 11.29 -6.66
C ASP A 35 16.20 11.76 -7.24
N LYS A 36 16.18 13.00 -7.73
CA LYS A 36 14.97 13.64 -8.28
C LYS A 36 14.43 12.94 -9.53
N ALA A 37 15.25 12.17 -10.24
CA ALA A 37 14.79 11.40 -11.40
C ALA A 37 13.83 10.26 -11.00
N GLN A 38 13.92 9.76 -9.76
CA GLN A 38 13.13 8.63 -9.25
C GLN A 38 11.84 9.04 -8.53
N ILE A 39 11.55 10.32 -8.45
CA ILE A 39 10.34 10.87 -7.81
C ILE A 39 9.63 11.83 -8.74
N TYR A 40 8.37 12.10 -8.44
CA TYR A 40 7.59 13.13 -9.12
C TYR A 40 6.84 13.99 -8.10
N ASN A 41 6.63 15.27 -8.41
CA ASN A 41 5.92 16.22 -7.55
C ASN A 41 4.71 16.79 -8.30
N PRO A 42 3.57 16.10 -8.30
CA PRO A 42 2.36 16.58 -8.94
C PRO A 42 1.83 17.84 -8.22
N LYS A 43 1.19 18.72 -8.98
CA LYS A 43 0.68 20.01 -8.47
C LYS A 43 -0.79 19.93 -8.11
N LYS A 44 -1.55 19.08 -8.78
CA LYS A 44 -3.01 18.99 -8.64
C LYS A 44 -3.51 17.56 -8.50
N ILE A 45 -4.70 17.45 -7.95
CA ILE A 45 -5.56 16.27 -8.07
C ILE A 45 -6.74 16.68 -8.93
N ASN A 46 -6.88 16.11 -10.10
CA ASN A 46 -8.00 16.28 -11.00
C ASN A 46 -9.07 15.23 -10.70
N PHE A 47 -10.28 15.66 -10.35
CA PHE A 47 -11.44 14.78 -10.16
C PHE A 47 -12.23 14.74 -11.47
N ILE A 48 -12.41 13.56 -12.03
CA ILE A 48 -12.94 13.36 -13.37
C ILE A 48 -14.08 12.34 -13.32
N ASN A 49 -15.16 12.62 -14.02
CA ASN A 49 -16.23 11.67 -14.22
C ASN A 49 -15.76 10.57 -15.19
N ALA A 50 -15.70 9.32 -14.71
CA ALA A 50 -15.15 8.21 -15.48
C ALA A 50 -15.94 7.91 -16.76
N LYS A 51 -17.27 8.13 -16.76
CA LYS A 51 -18.14 7.80 -17.89
C LYS A 51 -17.98 8.72 -19.09
N ASN A 52 -17.78 10.01 -18.87
CA ASN A 52 -17.77 11.02 -19.94
C ASN A 52 -16.48 11.84 -20.01
N ASN A 53 -15.49 11.51 -19.20
CA ASN A 53 -14.20 12.18 -19.11
C ASN A 53 -14.27 13.69 -18.80
N LYS A 54 -15.40 14.17 -18.26
CA LYS A 54 -15.54 15.57 -17.88
C LYS A 54 -14.91 15.80 -16.51
N LYS A 55 -14.12 16.83 -16.40
CA LYS A 55 -13.57 17.31 -15.13
C LYS A 55 -14.71 17.79 -14.23
N ILE A 56 -14.74 17.29 -12.99
CA ILE A 56 -15.70 17.70 -11.96
C ILE A 56 -15.15 18.90 -11.21
N CYS A 57 -13.92 18.77 -10.70
CA CYS A 57 -13.18 19.82 -9.99
C CYS A 57 -11.70 19.48 -9.96
N ASP A 58 -10.89 20.33 -9.39
CA ASP A 58 -9.51 20.02 -9.02
C ASP A 58 -9.17 20.54 -7.62
N LEU A 59 -8.13 19.98 -7.05
CA LEU A 59 -7.51 20.43 -5.82
C LEU A 59 -6.05 20.76 -6.11
N ASP A 60 -5.67 22.02 -5.93
CA ASP A 60 -4.29 22.46 -6.02
C ASP A 60 -3.54 22.05 -4.73
N ILE A 61 -2.81 20.92 -4.82
CA ILE A 61 -2.03 20.38 -3.71
C ILE A 61 -0.67 21.07 -3.56
N SER A 62 -0.24 21.84 -4.57
CA SER A 62 1.00 22.61 -4.48
C SER A 62 0.96 23.70 -3.40
N LYS A 63 -0.24 24.17 -3.05
CA LYS A 63 -0.47 25.16 -1.98
C LYS A 63 -0.07 24.65 -0.58
N PHE A 64 0.02 23.35 -0.40
CA PHE A 64 0.45 22.75 0.86
C PHE A 64 1.97 22.52 0.92
N ASN A 65 2.66 22.68 -0.20
CA ASN A 65 4.11 22.54 -0.27
C ASN A 65 4.80 23.71 0.47
N TYR A 66 5.87 23.41 1.21
CA TYR A 66 6.70 24.43 1.84
C TYR A 66 8.15 23.97 1.91
N GLY A 67 9.08 24.82 1.46
CA GLY A 67 10.49 24.46 1.35
C GLY A 67 10.67 23.19 0.53
N ASP A 68 11.46 22.26 1.06
CA ASP A 68 11.71 20.94 0.45
C ASP A 68 10.60 19.91 0.71
N ASN A 69 9.58 20.29 1.49
CA ASN A 69 8.47 19.40 1.78
C ASN A 69 7.41 19.53 0.68
N GLN A 70 7.46 18.66 -0.31
CA GLN A 70 6.56 18.66 -1.45
C GLN A 70 5.76 17.36 -1.50
N TYR A 71 4.49 17.45 -1.91
CA TYR A 71 3.72 16.25 -2.22
C TYR A 71 4.48 15.44 -3.27
N THR A 72 4.72 14.17 -2.99
CA THR A 72 5.64 13.35 -3.78
C THR A 72 5.01 12.01 -4.13
N THR A 73 5.17 11.59 -5.37
CA THR A 73 4.82 10.26 -5.85
C THR A 73 6.08 9.52 -6.31
N LEU A 74 6.14 8.22 -6.06
CA LEU A 74 7.30 7.40 -6.41
C LEU A 74 6.93 5.91 -6.39
N LYS A 75 7.82 5.05 -6.85
CA LYS A 75 7.68 3.59 -6.66
C LYS A 75 7.85 3.22 -5.19
N ARG A 76 7.01 2.32 -4.69
CA ARG A 76 7.15 1.78 -3.33
C ARG A 76 8.52 1.13 -3.12
N SER A 77 9.03 0.40 -4.12
CA SER A 77 10.36 -0.21 -4.08
C SER A 77 11.48 0.83 -3.86
N THR A 78 11.37 1.97 -4.50
CA THR A 78 12.29 3.11 -4.35
C THR A 78 12.31 3.64 -2.92
N LEU A 79 11.13 3.84 -2.30
CA LEU A 79 11.04 4.24 -0.89
C LEU A 79 11.62 3.18 0.04
N LEU A 80 11.34 1.89 -0.20
CA LEU A 80 11.88 0.81 0.62
C LEU A 80 13.41 0.75 0.56
N LYS A 81 14.02 0.90 -0.62
CA LYS A 81 15.47 0.97 -0.79
C LYS A 81 16.07 2.14 0.02
N PHE A 82 15.43 3.29 -0.04
CA PHE A 82 15.83 4.46 0.75
C PHE A 82 15.75 4.18 2.26
N LEU A 83 14.62 3.66 2.75
CA LEU A 83 14.44 3.37 4.17
C LEU A 83 15.45 2.32 4.67
N LEU A 84 15.66 1.24 3.93
CA LEU A 84 16.63 0.21 4.29
C LEU A 84 18.05 0.75 4.39
N LYS A 85 18.45 1.65 3.48
CA LYS A 85 19.75 2.32 3.55
C LYS A 85 19.92 3.12 4.84
N ASN A 86 18.84 3.67 5.37
CA ASN A 86 18.88 4.49 6.59
C ASN A 86 18.82 3.68 7.90
N ILE A 87 18.52 2.38 7.83
CA ILE A 87 18.45 1.50 9.02
C ILE A 87 19.58 0.47 9.07
N LEU A 88 20.71 0.74 8.44
CA LEU A 88 21.86 -0.20 8.38
C LEU A 88 22.38 -0.66 9.75
N LYS A 89 22.17 0.13 10.80
CA LYS A 89 22.56 -0.21 12.19
C LYS A 89 21.51 -1.05 12.92
N VAL A 90 20.34 -1.26 12.32
CA VAL A 90 19.25 -2.00 12.94
C VAL A 90 19.35 -3.46 12.53
N LYS A 91 19.36 -4.37 13.50
CA LYS A 91 19.35 -5.81 13.25
C LYS A 91 17.99 -6.21 12.65
N ILE A 92 18.00 -6.80 11.46
CA ILE A 92 16.83 -7.36 10.79
C ILE A 92 16.97 -8.88 10.82
N LYS A 93 16.00 -9.57 11.42
CA LYS A 93 15.89 -11.04 11.42
C LYS A 93 14.75 -11.42 10.47
N LEU A 94 15.11 -12.06 9.36
CA LEU A 94 14.17 -12.64 8.40
C LEU A 94 13.77 -14.06 8.83
N ASN A 95 12.73 -14.60 8.19
CA ASN A 95 12.18 -15.92 8.51
C ASN A 95 11.87 -16.11 10.01
N THR A 96 11.47 -15.01 10.67
CA THR A 96 11.26 -14.97 12.12
C THR A 96 9.85 -14.44 12.40
N GLU A 97 8.95 -15.36 12.82
CA GLU A 97 7.57 -15.05 13.14
C GLU A 97 7.34 -15.10 14.64
N LEU A 98 6.65 -14.11 15.22
CA LEU A 98 6.25 -14.11 16.61
C LEU A 98 5.25 -15.26 16.86
N LYS A 99 5.52 -16.09 17.87
CA LYS A 99 4.67 -17.21 18.32
C LYS A 99 3.97 -16.94 19.63
N ASN A 100 4.65 -16.29 20.56
CA ASN A 100 4.08 -15.96 21.86
C ASN A 100 4.64 -14.64 22.39
N LEU A 101 3.85 -13.98 23.22
CA LEU A 101 4.20 -12.74 23.90
C LEU A 101 3.72 -12.78 25.34
N ILE A 102 4.63 -12.56 26.28
CA ILE A 102 4.36 -12.41 27.70
C ILE A 102 4.66 -10.96 28.08
N CYS A 103 3.67 -10.29 28.68
CA CYS A 103 3.76 -8.89 29.11
C CYS A 103 3.82 -8.80 30.63
N GLU A 104 5.01 -8.80 31.18
CA GLU A 104 5.28 -8.61 32.61
C GLU A 104 6.03 -7.29 32.84
N ASN A 105 7.13 -7.31 33.58
CA ASN A 105 8.01 -6.14 33.75
C ASN A 105 8.71 -5.78 32.45
N LYS A 106 9.09 -6.81 31.67
CA LYS A 106 9.56 -6.71 30.28
C LYS A 106 8.65 -7.50 29.36
N LEU A 107 8.82 -7.29 28.07
CA LEU A 107 8.13 -8.06 27.03
C LEU A 107 9.01 -9.24 26.64
N THR A 108 8.57 -10.46 26.94
CA THR A 108 9.26 -11.69 26.54
C THR A 108 8.60 -12.22 25.27
N LEU A 109 9.33 -12.24 24.16
CA LEU A 109 8.89 -12.68 22.85
C LEU A 109 9.50 -14.03 22.50
N SER A 110 8.67 -14.98 22.10
CA SER A 110 9.10 -16.28 21.57
C SER A 110 8.82 -16.35 20.07
N PHE A 111 9.79 -16.82 19.30
CA PHE A 111 9.74 -16.82 17.83
C PHE A 111 9.69 -18.23 17.23
N SER A 112 9.44 -18.27 15.91
CA SER A 112 9.34 -19.53 15.14
C SER A 112 10.63 -20.34 15.07
N ASP A 113 11.78 -19.73 15.27
CA ASP A 113 13.11 -20.34 15.34
C ASP A 113 13.47 -20.83 16.75
N ASN A 114 12.50 -20.85 17.68
CA ASN A 114 12.63 -21.16 19.10
C ASN A 114 13.50 -20.18 19.89
N SER A 115 13.89 -19.06 19.32
CA SER A 115 14.56 -18.01 20.07
C SER A 115 13.59 -17.29 21.00
N ILE A 116 14.11 -16.84 22.15
CA ILE A 116 13.40 -16.03 23.14
C ILE A 116 14.21 -14.77 23.35
N GLU A 117 13.55 -13.61 23.25
CA GLU A 117 14.20 -12.31 23.45
C GLU A 117 13.33 -11.41 24.33
N GLU A 118 13.97 -10.53 25.10
CA GLU A 118 13.32 -9.56 25.98
C GLU A 118 13.48 -8.15 25.42
N PHE A 119 12.40 -7.36 25.53
CA PHE A 119 12.36 -5.97 25.06
C PHE A 119 11.58 -5.10 26.04
N ASP A 120 11.92 -3.82 26.05
CA ASP A 120 11.18 -2.82 26.81
C ASP A 120 9.90 -2.37 26.06
N TYR A 121 9.95 -2.34 24.72
CA TYR A 121 8.84 -1.91 23.85
C TYR A 121 8.71 -2.83 22.64
N LEU A 122 7.48 -3.01 22.15
CA LEU A 122 7.15 -3.71 20.91
C LEU A 122 6.27 -2.83 20.03
N ILE A 123 6.73 -2.53 18.81
CA ILE A 123 5.93 -1.90 17.76
C ILE A 123 5.50 -2.98 16.78
N VAL A 124 4.18 -3.16 16.64
CA VAL A 124 3.57 -4.19 15.82
C VAL A 124 3.06 -3.59 14.52
N SER A 125 3.63 -4.01 13.39
CA SER A 125 3.30 -3.56 12.02
C SER A 125 2.96 -4.76 11.11
N ASP A 126 2.33 -5.82 11.65
CA ASP A 126 2.07 -7.07 10.94
C ASP A 126 0.74 -7.05 10.14
N GLY A 127 0.09 -5.88 10.07
CA GLY A 127 -1.01 -5.57 9.16
C GLY A 127 -2.37 -6.16 9.54
N VAL A 128 -3.29 -6.19 8.57
CA VAL A 128 -4.69 -6.61 8.79
C VAL A 128 -4.80 -8.10 9.18
N PHE A 129 -3.87 -8.94 8.73
CA PHE A 129 -3.77 -10.37 9.10
C PHE A 129 -2.86 -10.62 10.30
N SER A 130 -2.76 -9.64 11.19
CA SER A 130 -1.91 -9.68 12.38
C SER A 130 -2.19 -10.90 13.26
N LYS A 131 -1.20 -11.76 13.41
CA LYS A 131 -1.24 -12.84 14.41
C LYS A 131 -0.99 -12.32 15.82
N THR A 132 -0.22 -11.26 15.95
CA THR A 132 0.08 -10.64 17.24
C THR A 132 -1.19 -10.15 17.95
N LYS A 133 -2.17 -9.63 17.20
CA LYS A 133 -3.49 -9.30 17.76
C LYS A 133 -4.17 -10.51 18.41
N SER A 134 -4.15 -11.65 17.72
CA SER A 134 -4.75 -12.88 18.23
C SER A 134 -4.02 -13.41 19.48
N ILE A 135 -2.69 -13.28 19.53
CA ILE A 135 -1.88 -13.66 20.69
C ILE A 135 -2.26 -12.80 21.90
N ILE A 136 -2.30 -11.48 21.74
CA ILE A 136 -2.59 -10.54 22.83
C ILE A 136 -4.01 -10.71 23.36
N LEU A 137 -4.99 -10.83 22.46
CA LEU A 137 -6.39 -10.96 22.86
C LEU A 137 -6.79 -12.38 23.23
N LYS A 138 -5.89 -13.36 23.09
CA LYS A 138 -6.14 -14.79 23.33
C LYS A 138 -7.39 -15.30 22.61
N LYS A 139 -7.69 -14.73 21.44
CA LYS A 139 -8.79 -15.12 20.56
C LYS A 139 -8.38 -15.02 19.11
N GLU A 140 -8.92 -15.87 18.24
CA GLU A 140 -8.68 -15.77 16.81
C GLU A 140 -9.35 -14.51 16.25
N ILE A 141 -8.56 -13.67 15.56
CA ILE A 141 -9.04 -12.49 14.86
C ILE A 141 -8.90 -12.75 13.36
N LYS A 142 -10.04 -12.78 12.68
CA LYS A 142 -10.09 -12.94 11.22
C LYS A 142 -10.51 -11.62 10.58
N PRO A 143 -9.73 -11.08 9.64
CA PRO A 143 -10.17 -9.94 8.86
C PRO A 143 -11.32 -10.34 7.94
N LYS A 144 -12.18 -9.38 7.65
CA LYS A 144 -13.35 -9.56 6.80
C LYS A 144 -13.12 -8.99 5.42
N TYR A 145 -13.52 -9.72 4.38
CA TYR A 145 -13.50 -9.21 3.02
C TYR A 145 -14.46 -8.02 2.89
N PHE A 146 -13.96 -6.89 2.36
CA PHE A 146 -14.69 -5.62 2.29
C PHE A 146 -15.47 -5.45 0.97
N TYR A 147 -15.83 -6.53 0.32
CA TYR A 147 -16.53 -6.52 -0.97
C TYR A 147 -15.89 -5.59 -2.00
N SER A 148 -14.58 -5.50 -2.00
CA SER A 148 -13.83 -4.64 -2.89
C SER A 148 -12.51 -5.27 -3.26
N ILE A 149 -12.08 -5.00 -4.50
CA ILE A 149 -10.82 -5.47 -5.05
C ILE A 149 -10.01 -4.27 -5.50
N ALA A 150 -8.75 -4.21 -5.09
CA ALA A 150 -7.77 -3.30 -5.64
C ALA A 150 -7.14 -3.92 -6.89
N VAL A 151 -7.23 -3.25 -8.03
CA VAL A 151 -6.50 -3.59 -9.25
C VAL A 151 -5.38 -2.59 -9.41
N ARG A 152 -4.16 -3.08 -9.58
CA ARG A 152 -2.96 -2.26 -9.75
C ARG A 152 -2.26 -2.59 -11.05
N GLY A 153 -1.62 -1.60 -11.63
CA GLY A 153 -0.86 -1.72 -12.86
C GLY A 153 0.01 -0.50 -13.11
N THR A 154 0.69 -0.52 -14.23
CA THR A 154 1.49 0.61 -14.73
C THR A 154 1.00 0.99 -16.11
N LEU A 155 1.22 2.25 -16.48
CA LEU A 155 0.99 2.76 -17.82
C LEU A 155 2.22 3.54 -18.29
N LYS A 156 2.35 3.63 -19.62
CA LYS A 156 3.23 4.57 -20.30
C LYS A 156 2.38 5.60 -21.05
N ASP A 157 2.95 6.75 -21.29
CA ASP A 157 2.37 7.79 -22.17
C ASP A 157 0.95 8.23 -21.78
N TYR A 158 0.74 8.48 -20.51
CA TYR A 158 -0.48 9.15 -20.05
C TYR A 158 -0.34 10.68 -20.23
N PRO A 159 -1.37 11.38 -20.74
CA PRO A 159 -1.24 12.78 -21.15
C PRO A 159 -1.22 13.80 -20.00
N ASP A 160 -1.66 13.43 -18.80
CA ASP A 160 -1.73 14.33 -17.65
C ASP A 160 -0.55 14.05 -16.70
N GLU A 161 0.16 15.10 -16.32
CA GLU A 161 1.32 15.05 -15.41
C GLU A 161 0.91 15.23 -13.94
N ASP A 162 -0.38 15.46 -13.67
CA ASP A 162 -0.94 15.54 -12.32
C ASP A 162 -1.63 14.22 -11.92
N LEU A 163 -2.19 14.17 -10.70
CA LEU A 163 -3.02 13.05 -10.31
C LEU A 163 -4.39 13.16 -10.96
N SER A 164 -4.79 12.13 -11.69
CA SER A 164 -6.12 12.02 -12.28
C SER A 164 -6.94 10.96 -11.54
N LEU A 165 -7.94 11.39 -10.75
CA LEU A 165 -8.87 10.54 -10.03
C LEU A 165 -10.19 10.44 -10.80
N TYR A 166 -10.47 9.27 -11.34
CA TYR A 166 -11.69 8.96 -12.08
C TYR A 166 -12.73 8.33 -11.17
N LEU A 167 -13.91 8.94 -11.12
CA LEU A 167 -15.02 8.52 -10.29
C LEU A 167 -16.11 7.85 -11.12
N GLY A 168 -16.38 6.58 -10.84
CA GLY A 168 -17.50 5.79 -11.37
C GLY A 168 -18.47 5.40 -10.27
N SER A 169 -19.58 4.74 -10.65
CA SER A 169 -20.65 4.37 -9.68
C SER A 169 -20.21 3.27 -8.69
N ASN A 170 -19.46 2.28 -9.15
CA ASN A 170 -19.04 1.11 -8.35
C ASN A 170 -17.52 0.93 -8.32
N PHE A 171 -16.79 1.90 -8.82
CA PHE A 171 -15.34 1.91 -8.86
C PHE A 171 -14.82 3.33 -8.89
N HIS A 172 -13.57 3.48 -8.55
CA HIS A 172 -12.77 4.64 -8.90
C HIS A 172 -11.37 4.15 -9.28
N PHE A 173 -10.66 4.96 -10.03
CA PHE A 173 -9.24 4.70 -10.27
C PHE A 173 -8.43 5.99 -10.31
N VAL A 174 -7.16 5.85 -9.98
CA VAL A 174 -6.21 6.96 -9.97
C VAL A 174 -5.04 6.62 -10.88
N ILE A 175 -4.67 7.58 -11.71
CA ILE A 175 -3.46 7.55 -12.53
C ILE A 175 -2.58 8.71 -12.08
N TYR A 176 -1.29 8.46 -11.88
CA TYR A 176 -0.32 9.49 -11.52
C TYR A 176 1.10 9.09 -11.91
N PRO A 177 1.95 10.06 -12.26
CA PRO A 177 3.36 9.80 -12.55
C PRO A 177 4.11 9.36 -11.29
N ILE A 178 5.12 8.51 -11.45
CA ILE A 178 5.92 7.95 -10.34
C ILE A 178 7.42 8.24 -10.47
N ASN A 179 7.83 8.88 -11.56
CA ASN A 179 9.18 9.37 -11.79
C ASN A 179 9.19 10.38 -12.94
N GLN A 180 10.35 10.95 -13.25
CA GLN A 180 10.52 11.90 -14.35
C GLN A 180 10.52 11.23 -15.74
N ASN A 181 10.58 9.90 -15.82
CA ASN A 181 10.63 9.15 -17.08
C ASN A 181 9.24 8.82 -17.66
N LYS A 182 8.20 9.52 -17.20
CA LYS A 182 6.80 9.31 -17.65
C LYS A 182 6.29 7.88 -17.46
N GLU A 183 6.72 7.24 -16.39
CA GLU A 183 6.06 6.02 -15.89
C GLU A 183 4.90 6.42 -14.98
N PHE A 184 3.74 5.81 -15.20
CA PHE A 184 2.54 6.11 -14.42
C PHE A 184 2.08 4.89 -13.64
N ASN A 185 1.62 5.13 -12.42
CA ASN A 185 0.92 4.15 -11.63
C ASN A 185 -0.58 4.20 -11.92
N PHE A 186 -1.18 3.03 -12.00
CA PHE A 186 -2.63 2.84 -12.01
C PHE A 186 -3.06 2.08 -10.77
N ILE A 187 -4.09 2.56 -10.11
CA ILE A 187 -4.79 1.82 -9.06
C ILE A 187 -6.29 2.05 -9.18
N SER A 188 -7.06 0.97 -9.21
CA SER A 188 -8.52 1.02 -9.15
C SER A 188 -9.03 0.25 -7.95
N ILE A 189 -10.08 0.74 -7.33
CA ILE A 189 -10.87 0.02 -6.34
C ILE A 189 -12.25 -0.25 -6.96
N ILE A 190 -12.60 -1.52 -7.04
CA ILE A 190 -13.85 -2.00 -7.64
C ILE A 190 -14.68 -2.69 -6.57
N ARG A 191 -15.95 -2.33 -6.43
CA ARG A 191 -16.88 -3.09 -5.60
C ARG A 191 -17.22 -4.41 -6.28
N LYS A 192 -16.90 -5.51 -5.60
CA LYS A 192 -17.11 -6.87 -6.10
C LYS A 192 -17.52 -7.79 -4.96
N LYS A 193 -18.70 -8.37 -5.05
CA LYS A 193 -19.09 -9.47 -4.15
C LYS A 193 -18.45 -10.74 -4.67
N LEU A 194 -17.72 -11.42 -3.81
CA LEU A 194 -17.19 -12.76 -4.05
C LEU A 194 -17.72 -13.67 -2.96
N ASP A 195 -17.94 -14.91 -3.29
CA ASP A 195 -18.30 -15.92 -2.32
C ASP A 195 -17.06 -16.46 -1.58
N LYS A 196 -17.30 -17.31 -0.58
CA LYS A 196 -16.21 -17.89 0.19
C LYS A 196 -15.31 -18.82 -0.62
N HIS A 197 -15.88 -19.50 -1.62
CA HIS A 197 -15.14 -20.40 -2.49
C HIS A 197 -14.12 -19.62 -3.34
N ASP A 198 -14.55 -18.52 -3.97
CA ASP A 198 -13.65 -17.65 -4.75
C ASP A 198 -12.53 -17.05 -3.91
N LEU A 199 -12.87 -16.64 -2.67
CA LEU A 199 -11.89 -16.05 -1.73
C LEU A 199 -10.81 -17.05 -1.26
N LEU A 200 -11.12 -18.34 -1.26
CA LEU A 200 -10.22 -19.41 -0.82
C LEU A 200 -9.50 -20.11 -1.99
N LYS A 201 -9.94 -19.87 -3.21
CA LYS A 201 -9.35 -20.50 -4.39
C LYS A 201 -7.94 -19.98 -4.63
N GLU A 202 -6.99 -20.89 -4.65
CA GLU A 202 -5.60 -20.58 -4.90
C GLU A 202 -5.42 -19.88 -6.27
N ASN A 203 -4.59 -18.85 -6.30
CA ASN A 203 -4.26 -18.05 -7.48
C ASN A 203 -5.47 -17.39 -8.19
N PHE A 204 -6.66 -17.38 -7.59
CA PHE A 204 -7.85 -16.78 -8.19
C PHE A 204 -7.62 -15.31 -8.60
N PHE A 205 -7.06 -14.53 -7.70
CA PHE A 205 -6.81 -13.09 -7.90
C PHE A 205 -5.69 -12.81 -8.91
N GLU A 206 -4.88 -13.81 -9.25
CA GLU A 206 -3.79 -13.72 -10.23
C GLU A 206 -4.17 -14.32 -11.57
N SER A 207 -5.34 -15.01 -11.66
CA SER A 207 -5.77 -15.64 -12.90
C SER A 207 -6.02 -14.62 -14.01
N ARG A 208 -5.58 -14.96 -15.21
CA ARG A 208 -5.70 -14.09 -16.38
C ARG A 208 -7.16 -13.74 -16.69
N GLU A 209 -8.05 -14.70 -16.54
CA GLU A 209 -9.49 -14.55 -16.79
C GLU A 209 -10.11 -13.56 -15.83
N PHE A 210 -9.76 -13.67 -14.54
CA PHE A 210 -10.28 -12.77 -13.52
C PHE A 210 -9.74 -11.34 -13.70
N LEU A 211 -8.43 -11.18 -13.90
CA LEU A 211 -7.82 -9.89 -14.16
C LEU A 211 -8.44 -9.22 -15.40
N LYS A 212 -8.60 -9.98 -16.49
CA LYS A 212 -9.26 -9.48 -17.70
C LYS A 212 -10.69 -9.02 -17.41
N SER A 213 -11.47 -9.83 -16.68
CA SER A 213 -12.86 -9.49 -16.34
C SER A 213 -12.96 -8.16 -15.57
N LEU A 214 -12.03 -7.89 -14.65
CA LEU A 214 -11.99 -6.64 -13.89
C LEU A 214 -11.64 -5.43 -14.77
N ILE A 215 -10.67 -5.58 -15.66
CA ILE A 215 -10.27 -4.51 -16.59
C ILE A 215 -11.36 -4.22 -17.61
N ASP A 216 -12.00 -5.25 -18.15
CA ASP A 216 -13.12 -5.11 -19.09
C ASP A 216 -14.31 -4.43 -18.39
N GLU A 217 -14.61 -4.78 -17.13
CA GLU A 217 -15.66 -4.12 -16.35
C GLU A 217 -15.40 -2.62 -16.17
N ILE A 218 -14.16 -2.21 -15.91
CA ILE A 218 -13.80 -0.78 -15.83
C ILE A 218 -13.90 -0.15 -17.22
N SER A 219 -13.32 -0.77 -18.25
CA SER A 219 -13.22 -0.22 -19.60
C SER A 219 -14.58 0.03 -20.23
N GLN A 220 -15.54 -0.86 -20.01
CA GLN A 220 -16.93 -0.69 -20.48
C GLN A 220 -17.66 0.49 -19.85
N LYS A 221 -17.24 0.90 -18.66
CA LYS A 221 -17.86 1.98 -17.88
C LYS A 221 -17.09 3.28 -17.96
N THR A 222 -15.99 3.33 -18.70
CA THR A 222 -15.12 4.50 -18.80
C THR A 222 -14.93 4.94 -20.26
N PHE A 223 -14.51 6.18 -20.41
CA PHE A 223 -14.10 6.72 -21.70
C PHE A 223 -12.76 6.11 -22.18
N PHE A 224 -11.99 5.53 -21.29
CA PHE A 224 -10.67 4.96 -21.58
C PHE A 224 -10.73 3.48 -21.93
N ASN A 225 -10.04 3.11 -23.00
CA ASN A 225 -9.68 1.72 -23.22
C ASN A 225 -8.43 1.37 -22.39
N LEU A 226 -8.65 0.91 -21.17
CA LEU A 226 -7.57 0.52 -20.27
C LEU A 226 -6.89 -0.78 -20.67
N SER A 227 -7.63 -1.68 -21.33
CA SER A 227 -7.14 -3.03 -21.66
C SER A 227 -5.90 -3.04 -22.54
N SER A 228 -5.74 -2.02 -23.41
CA SER A 228 -4.59 -1.90 -24.32
C SER A 228 -3.41 -1.13 -23.75
N LYS A 229 -3.58 -0.47 -22.60
CA LYS A 229 -2.57 0.46 -22.03
C LYS A 229 -1.96 0.00 -20.72
N LEU A 230 -2.65 -0.90 -19.99
CA LEU A 230 -2.18 -1.36 -18.69
C LEU A 230 -1.18 -2.50 -18.81
N GLU A 231 -0.08 -2.36 -18.11
CA GLU A 231 0.97 -3.36 -17.94
C GLU A 231 1.08 -3.80 -16.47
N ASN A 232 1.68 -4.95 -16.21
CA ASN A 232 1.99 -5.47 -14.86
C ASN A 232 0.77 -5.52 -13.92
N ILE A 233 -0.36 -5.98 -14.45
CA ILE A 233 -1.64 -5.96 -13.73
C ILE A 233 -1.64 -7.04 -12.66
N LYS A 234 -2.03 -6.65 -11.43
CA LYS A 234 -2.32 -7.55 -10.30
C LYS A 234 -3.59 -7.11 -9.60
N SER A 235 -4.29 -8.05 -8.98
CA SER A 235 -5.45 -7.74 -8.15
C SER A 235 -5.27 -8.24 -6.72
N PHE A 236 -5.90 -7.52 -5.78
CA PHE A 236 -5.81 -7.81 -4.35
C PHE A 236 -7.18 -7.63 -3.70
N PRO A 237 -7.71 -8.65 -3.02
CA PRO A 237 -8.91 -8.48 -2.22
C PRO A 237 -8.63 -7.54 -1.05
N ILE A 238 -9.57 -6.64 -0.77
CA ILE A 238 -9.45 -5.71 0.35
C ILE A 238 -10.08 -6.35 1.58
N TYR A 239 -9.31 -6.40 2.65
CA TYR A 239 -9.73 -6.88 3.96
C TYR A 239 -9.70 -5.76 4.98
N VAL A 240 -10.61 -5.82 5.95
CA VAL A 240 -10.70 -4.88 7.06
C VAL A 240 -10.85 -5.63 8.38
N SER A 241 -10.43 -5.01 9.47
CA SER A 241 -10.76 -5.47 10.82
C SER A 241 -12.25 -5.20 11.10
N GLU A 242 -12.97 -6.14 11.71
CA GLU A 242 -14.42 -5.98 11.96
C GLU A 242 -14.74 -4.84 12.92
N LYS A 243 -13.90 -4.64 13.92
CA LYS A 243 -14.08 -3.58 14.93
C LYS A 243 -12.75 -2.90 15.20
N TYR A 244 -12.81 -1.61 15.46
CA TYR A 244 -11.70 -0.92 16.08
C TYR A 244 -11.66 -1.33 17.55
N GLU A 245 -10.60 -2.02 17.94
CA GLU A 245 -10.28 -2.31 19.34
C GLU A 245 -8.93 -1.65 19.62
N ASN A 246 -8.78 -1.11 20.81
CA ASN A 246 -7.45 -0.65 21.24
C ASN A 246 -6.63 -1.88 21.62
N TYR A 247 -5.71 -2.25 20.75
CA TYR A 247 -4.81 -3.38 20.98
C TYR A 247 -3.57 -3.01 21.77
N ASN A 248 -3.34 -1.72 22.02
CA ASN A 248 -2.20 -1.27 22.79
C ASN A 248 -2.33 -1.72 24.23
N GLN A 249 -1.33 -2.46 24.71
CA GLN A 249 -1.27 -2.95 26.07
C GLN A 249 0.13 -2.72 26.64
N LYS A 250 0.23 -2.08 27.82
CA LYS A 250 1.52 -1.77 28.43
C LYS A 250 2.45 -1.11 27.38
N ASN A 251 3.55 -1.77 27.06
CA ASN A 251 4.59 -1.31 26.12
C ASN A 251 4.46 -1.90 24.71
N VAL A 252 3.27 -2.39 24.33
CA VAL A 252 2.98 -2.92 22.98
C VAL A 252 2.11 -1.92 22.22
N TYR A 253 2.59 -1.48 21.06
CA TYR A 253 1.95 -0.48 20.21
C TYR A 253 1.68 -1.03 18.82
N PHE A 254 0.44 -0.91 18.35
CA PHE A 254 0.03 -1.27 16.99
C PHE A 254 -0.01 -0.03 16.08
N VAL A 255 0.56 -0.17 14.89
CA VAL A 255 0.62 0.87 13.85
C VAL A 255 0.08 0.36 12.50
#